data_0558d0eb568e632d47c51c0dbb972341
#
_entry.id   0558d0eb568e632d47c51c0dbb972341
#
_cell.length_a   1.000
_cell.length_b   1.000
_cell.length_c   1.000
_cell.angle_alpha   90.00
_cell.angle_beta   90.00
_cell.angle_gamma   90.00
#
_symmetry.space_group_name_H-M   'P 1'
#
loop_
_entity.id
_entity.type
_entity.pdbx_description
1 polymer ?
#
loop_
_entity_poly.entity_id
_entity_poly.type
_entity_poly.pdbx_seq_one_letter_code
_entity_poly.pdbx_strand_id
1 'polypeptide(L)'
;MSIATEPGTTDTASPSAFRVATGAVVVTTASVLPVFLTGALSVQLSRDLAFDPSGLGLVVALYFGVSALCSLPVGVVVERVGSRVTSRIAVVGAAVLMAALALGARSYVALVVLLLCGAWCNVMGQLSSNLTLARSVPAHRMGLSFGVKQAAIPAATLLAGLAVPAVALTVGWRCAYGIGALLALAALFACPRTDARPAARTGSGDRATAALAVIGAASGLAAGTATALGIFLVASAVDRGIDPGLAGLMLTLGSVVGLSVRMLHGWLADMRSGGHVAVVAGSLAAGAGGFLLLAVPGTPALVVGVVLAFGLGWAWPGLLQFAVVRLNPSAPAAATSIVQVGVYAGGFAGPIVFGSLATHAGFPAAWTVNAVVMLVSAALMLVGRRMLLAHARRRTESGRRLSGS
;
A
#
# COMPACT_ATOMS: atom_id res chain seq x y z
N MET A 1 49.76 17.06 -37.94
CA MET A 1 49.22 16.06 -37.03
C MET A 1 47.98 16.66 -36.36
N SER A 2 46.83 16.42 -36.96
CA SER A 2 45.54 17.08 -36.65
C SER A 2 44.80 16.20 -35.62
N ILE A 3 44.53 16.75 -34.45
CA ILE A 3 43.75 16.09 -33.38
C ILE A 3 42.28 16.32 -33.75
N ALA A 4 41.61 15.23 -34.15
CA ALA A 4 40.16 15.22 -34.34
C ALA A 4 39.48 15.28 -32.97
N THR A 5 38.78 16.35 -32.67
CA THR A 5 37.83 16.49 -31.56
C THR A 5 36.62 15.61 -31.84
N GLU A 6 36.42 14.58 -31.05
CA GLU A 6 35.15 13.81 -31.05
C GLU A 6 33.95 14.73 -30.72
N PRO A 7 32.84 14.58 -31.41
CA PRO A 7 31.64 15.33 -31.09
C PRO A 7 31.05 14.83 -29.78
N GLY A 8 30.91 15.74 -28.81
CA GLY A 8 30.34 15.49 -27.49
C GLY A 8 29.01 14.76 -27.60
N THR A 9 28.94 13.61 -26.90
CA THR A 9 27.70 12.91 -26.61
C THR A 9 26.76 13.87 -25.88
N THR A 10 25.67 14.23 -26.55
CA THR A 10 24.59 14.99 -25.91
C THR A 10 24.12 14.22 -24.69
N ASP A 11 24.46 14.75 -23.52
CA ASP A 11 24.04 14.28 -22.21
C ASP A 11 22.51 14.50 -22.14
N THR A 12 21.75 13.48 -22.57
CA THR A 12 20.31 13.45 -22.35
C THR A 12 20.11 13.35 -20.86
N ALA A 13 19.89 14.49 -20.22
CA ALA A 13 19.69 14.64 -18.79
C ALA A 13 18.74 13.54 -18.27
N SER A 14 19.26 12.59 -17.51
CA SER A 14 18.50 11.52 -16.88
C SER A 14 17.41 12.18 -16.01
N PRO A 15 16.13 11.75 -16.10
CA PRO A 15 15.05 12.36 -15.33
C PRO A 15 15.42 12.29 -13.85
N SER A 16 15.26 13.41 -13.13
CA SER A 16 15.61 13.46 -11.70
C SER A 16 14.88 12.35 -10.95
N ALA A 17 15.56 11.66 -10.02
CA ALA A 17 14.99 10.56 -9.22
C ALA A 17 13.67 10.97 -8.55
N PHE A 18 13.54 12.26 -8.19
CA PHE A 18 12.31 12.83 -7.63
C PHE A 18 11.13 12.77 -8.63
N ARG A 19 11.37 13.13 -9.87
CA ARG A 19 10.33 13.10 -10.95
C ARG A 19 9.85 11.67 -11.20
N VAL A 20 10.77 10.71 -11.19
CA VAL A 20 10.45 9.28 -11.35
C VAL A 20 9.63 8.77 -10.17
N ALA A 21 10.03 9.10 -8.94
CA ALA A 21 9.32 8.72 -7.72
C ALA A 21 7.90 9.34 -7.67
N THR A 22 7.77 10.62 -8.00
CA THR A 22 6.46 11.29 -8.06
C THR A 22 5.55 10.66 -9.11
N GLY A 23 6.06 10.35 -10.30
CA GLY A 23 5.30 9.62 -11.32
C GLY A 23 4.81 8.26 -10.83
N ALA A 24 5.66 7.51 -10.13
CA ALA A 24 5.30 6.23 -9.53
C ALA A 24 4.21 6.37 -8.45
N VAL A 25 4.26 7.42 -7.62
CA VAL A 25 3.20 7.75 -6.65
C VAL A 25 1.88 8.01 -7.37
N VAL A 26 1.87 8.89 -8.36
CA VAL A 26 0.65 9.28 -9.08
C VAL A 26 0.01 8.08 -9.79
N VAL A 27 0.79 7.26 -10.50
CA VAL A 27 0.30 6.04 -11.17
C VAL A 27 -0.28 5.05 -10.16
N THR A 28 0.43 4.81 -9.05
CA THR A 28 -0.04 3.89 -8.01
C THR A 28 -1.30 4.41 -7.33
N THR A 29 -1.35 5.72 -7.00
CA THR A 29 -2.52 6.37 -6.39
C THR A 29 -3.75 6.23 -7.30
N ALA A 30 -3.62 6.56 -8.59
CA ALA A 30 -4.72 6.42 -9.55
C ALA A 30 -5.24 4.97 -9.64
N SER A 31 -4.33 4.00 -9.59
CA SER A 31 -4.69 2.58 -9.73
C SER A 31 -5.35 1.99 -8.48
N VAL A 32 -5.05 2.49 -7.28
CA VAL A 32 -5.60 1.97 -6.02
C VAL A 32 -6.78 2.79 -5.51
N LEU A 33 -6.99 3.98 -6.04
CA LEU A 33 -8.07 4.90 -5.64
C LEU A 33 -9.47 4.26 -5.67
N PRO A 34 -9.86 3.44 -6.68
CA PRO A 34 -11.21 2.88 -6.74
C PRO A 34 -11.65 2.16 -5.46
N VAL A 35 -10.80 1.32 -4.89
CA VAL A 35 -11.14 0.54 -3.70
C VAL A 35 -11.22 1.41 -2.44
N PHE A 36 -10.32 2.36 -2.27
CA PHE A 36 -10.39 3.28 -1.11
C PHE A 36 -11.52 4.29 -1.22
N LEU A 37 -11.86 4.71 -2.43
CA LEU A 37 -13.03 5.54 -2.67
C LEU A 37 -14.32 4.78 -2.32
N THR A 38 -14.40 3.48 -2.64
CA THR A 38 -15.52 2.61 -2.22
C THR A 38 -15.64 2.56 -0.69
N GLY A 39 -14.53 2.45 0.03
CA GLY A 39 -14.52 2.48 1.49
C GLY A 39 -14.98 3.82 2.06
N ALA A 40 -14.45 4.93 1.57
CA ALA A 40 -14.82 6.27 2.03
C ALA A 40 -16.28 6.60 1.75
N LEU A 41 -16.82 6.18 0.60
CA LEU A 41 -18.21 6.38 0.17
C LEU A 41 -19.17 5.29 0.69
N SER A 42 -18.69 4.38 1.55
CA SER A 42 -19.47 3.20 1.99
C SER A 42 -20.82 3.54 2.59
N VAL A 43 -20.94 4.66 3.31
CA VAL A 43 -22.19 5.11 3.91
C VAL A 43 -23.22 5.46 2.85
N GLN A 44 -22.84 6.19 1.81
CA GLN A 44 -23.73 6.56 0.71
C GLN A 44 -24.04 5.35 -0.17
N LEU A 45 -23.03 4.54 -0.46
CA LEU A 45 -23.19 3.32 -1.24
C LEU A 45 -24.09 2.30 -0.55
N SER A 46 -23.94 2.09 0.77
CA SER A 46 -24.77 1.14 1.51
C SER A 46 -26.23 1.54 1.58
N ARG A 47 -26.52 2.85 1.63
CA ARG A 47 -27.89 3.37 1.58
C ARG A 47 -28.54 3.12 0.21
N ASP A 48 -27.80 3.35 -0.88
CA ASP A 48 -28.31 3.22 -2.24
C ASP A 48 -28.35 1.77 -2.75
N LEU A 49 -27.39 0.93 -2.34
CA LEU A 49 -27.18 -0.43 -2.86
C LEU A 49 -27.53 -1.53 -1.85
N ALA A 50 -28.01 -1.18 -0.65
CA ALA A 50 -28.52 -2.05 0.39
C ALA A 50 -27.55 -3.17 0.81
N PHE A 51 -26.36 -2.80 1.30
CA PHE A 51 -25.38 -3.73 1.89
C PHE A 51 -24.90 -3.25 3.26
N ASP A 52 -24.40 -4.18 4.07
CA ASP A 52 -23.89 -3.98 5.41
C ASP A 52 -22.34 -3.95 5.46
N PRO A 53 -21.69 -3.78 6.62
CA PRO A 53 -20.25 -3.86 6.73
C PRO A 53 -19.63 -5.19 6.26
N SER A 54 -20.34 -6.33 6.40
CA SER A 54 -19.89 -7.62 5.86
C SER A 54 -19.81 -7.57 4.33
N GLY A 55 -20.83 -6.99 3.68
CA GLY A 55 -20.84 -6.76 2.24
C GLY A 55 -19.67 -5.88 1.78
N LEU A 56 -19.40 -4.78 2.50
CA LEU A 56 -18.24 -3.95 2.22
C LEU A 56 -16.94 -4.75 2.36
N GLY A 57 -16.81 -5.53 3.43
CA GLY A 57 -15.65 -6.39 3.66
C GLY A 57 -15.45 -7.40 2.54
N LEU A 58 -16.54 -8.03 2.09
CA LEU A 58 -16.50 -9.03 1.01
C LEU A 58 -16.05 -8.43 -0.32
N VAL A 59 -16.62 -7.29 -0.74
CA VAL A 59 -16.23 -6.68 -2.03
C VAL A 59 -14.78 -6.22 -2.03
N VAL A 60 -14.29 -5.66 -0.93
CA VAL A 60 -12.88 -5.24 -0.81
C VAL A 60 -11.95 -6.45 -0.79
N ALA A 61 -12.31 -7.49 -0.06
CA ALA A 61 -11.55 -8.74 -0.03
C ALA A 61 -11.44 -9.37 -1.41
N LEU A 62 -12.56 -9.53 -2.11
CA LEU A 62 -12.57 -10.06 -3.46
C LEU A 62 -11.71 -9.23 -4.42
N TYR A 63 -11.76 -7.89 -4.31
CA TYR A 63 -10.89 -7.01 -5.08
C TYR A 63 -9.40 -7.28 -4.83
N PHE A 64 -8.96 -7.38 -3.58
CA PHE A 64 -7.57 -7.72 -3.25
C PHE A 64 -7.22 -9.18 -3.58
N GLY A 65 -8.19 -10.10 -3.45
CA GLY A 65 -8.03 -11.51 -3.85
C GLY A 65 -7.75 -11.65 -5.35
N VAL A 66 -8.57 -11.00 -6.19
CA VAL A 66 -8.34 -10.96 -7.65
C VAL A 66 -7.02 -10.24 -7.97
N SER A 67 -6.71 -9.15 -7.27
CA SER A 67 -5.41 -8.48 -7.41
C SER A 67 -4.25 -9.44 -7.13
N ALA A 68 -4.33 -10.24 -6.07
CA ALA A 68 -3.32 -11.24 -5.73
C ALA A 68 -3.17 -12.31 -6.82
N LEU A 69 -4.27 -12.87 -7.30
CA LEU A 69 -4.29 -13.86 -8.38
C LEU A 69 -3.72 -13.31 -9.69
N CYS A 70 -4.04 -12.06 -10.03
CA CYS A 70 -3.52 -11.38 -11.21
C CYS A 70 -2.04 -10.99 -11.10
N SER A 71 -1.42 -11.02 -9.91
CA SER A 71 -0.07 -10.47 -9.71
C SER A 71 1.00 -11.20 -10.53
N LEU A 72 0.94 -12.52 -10.65
CA LEU A 72 1.89 -13.29 -11.46
C LEU A 72 1.75 -13.03 -12.97
N PRO A 73 0.56 -13.20 -13.60
CA PRO A 73 0.42 -12.94 -15.03
C PRO A 73 0.67 -11.47 -15.38
N VAL A 74 0.18 -10.54 -14.58
CA VAL A 74 0.43 -9.10 -14.78
C VAL A 74 1.92 -8.78 -14.64
N GLY A 75 2.64 -9.42 -13.71
CA GLY A 75 4.09 -9.27 -13.56
C GLY A 75 4.84 -9.62 -14.82
N VAL A 76 4.49 -10.77 -15.46
CA VAL A 76 5.08 -11.19 -16.74
C VAL A 76 4.79 -10.17 -17.85
N VAL A 77 3.57 -9.64 -17.90
CA VAL A 77 3.19 -8.61 -18.89
C VAL A 77 4.00 -7.35 -18.67
N VAL A 78 4.13 -6.88 -17.41
CA VAL A 78 4.90 -5.66 -17.08
C VAL A 78 6.38 -5.81 -17.44
N GLU A 79 6.98 -6.98 -17.21
CA GLU A 79 8.38 -7.24 -17.57
C GLU A 79 8.60 -7.27 -19.09
N ARG A 80 7.66 -7.86 -19.84
CA ARG A 80 7.76 -8.01 -21.31
C ARG A 80 7.42 -6.74 -22.07
N VAL A 81 6.38 -6.05 -21.65
CA VAL A 81 5.83 -4.86 -22.35
C VAL A 81 6.51 -3.57 -21.93
N GLY A 82 7.07 -3.55 -20.71
CA GLY A 82 7.74 -2.39 -20.13
C GLY A 82 6.83 -1.50 -19.30
N SER A 83 7.46 -0.65 -18.46
CA SER A 83 6.76 0.18 -17.50
C SER A 83 5.96 1.33 -18.13
N ARG A 84 6.42 1.85 -19.27
CA ARG A 84 5.74 2.96 -19.99
C ARG A 84 4.33 2.58 -20.43
N VAL A 85 4.19 1.47 -21.14
CA VAL A 85 2.91 1.03 -21.69
C VAL A 85 2.00 0.52 -20.57
N THR A 86 2.54 -0.31 -19.67
CA THR A 86 1.76 -0.92 -18.59
C THR A 86 1.26 0.10 -17.56
N SER A 87 2.02 1.18 -17.26
CA SER A 87 1.53 2.29 -16.42
C SER A 87 0.33 3.00 -17.06
N ARG A 88 0.39 3.24 -18.38
CA ARG A 88 -0.73 3.85 -19.12
C ARG A 88 -1.97 2.96 -19.12
N ILE A 89 -1.80 1.66 -19.39
CA ILE A 89 -2.89 0.68 -19.34
C ILE A 89 -3.53 0.65 -17.94
N ALA A 90 -2.72 0.64 -16.88
CA ALA A 90 -3.21 0.63 -15.50
C ALA A 90 -4.04 1.88 -15.19
N VAL A 91 -3.55 3.06 -15.57
CA VAL A 91 -4.21 4.34 -15.32
C VAL A 91 -5.50 4.48 -16.13
N VAL A 92 -5.48 4.14 -17.43
CA VAL A 92 -6.68 4.14 -18.28
C VAL A 92 -7.70 3.12 -17.77
N GLY A 93 -7.25 1.90 -17.42
CA GLY A 93 -8.12 0.88 -16.85
C GLY A 93 -8.77 1.32 -15.52
N ALA A 94 -8.02 1.99 -14.65
CA ALA A 94 -8.59 2.55 -13.41
C ALA A 94 -9.60 3.68 -13.70
N ALA A 95 -9.36 4.52 -14.71
CA ALA A 95 -10.29 5.54 -15.13
C ALA A 95 -11.58 4.94 -15.70
N VAL A 96 -11.46 3.93 -16.56
CA VAL A 96 -12.61 3.18 -17.12
C VAL A 96 -13.40 2.50 -16.00
N LEU A 97 -12.72 1.85 -15.05
CA LEU A 97 -13.37 1.26 -13.88
C LEU A 97 -14.18 2.29 -13.09
N MET A 98 -13.58 3.45 -12.78
CA MET A 98 -14.28 4.49 -12.01
C MET A 98 -15.43 5.12 -12.82
N ALA A 99 -15.29 5.30 -14.11
CA ALA A 99 -16.37 5.73 -14.98
C ALA A 99 -17.51 4.69 -15.02
N ALA A 100 -17.16 3.39 -15.12
CA ALA A 100 -18.13 2.30 -15.07
C ALA A 100 -18.86 2.23 -13.72
N LEU A 101 -18.17 2.46 -12.60
CA LEU A 101 -18.78 2.57 -11.27
C LEU A 101 -19.76 3.75 -11.18
N ALA A 102 -19.36 4.92 -11.69
CA ALA A 102 -20.21 6.12 -11.70
C ALA A 102 -21.52 5.88 -12.48
N LEU A 103 -21.47 5.21 -13.61
CA LEU A 103 -22.59 5.03 -14.53
C LEU A 103 -23.38 3.73 -14.29
N GLY A 104 -22.70 2.65 -13.93
CA GLY A 104 -23.23 1.28 -13.94
C GLY A 104 -23.47 0.65 -12.58
N ALA A 105 -22.94 1.18 -11.47
CA ALA A 105 -23.17 0.61 -10.14
C ALA A 105 -24.60 0.94 -9.63
N ARG A 106 -25.59 0.14 -10.06
CA ARG A 106 -27.01 0.27 -9.70
C ARG A 106 -27.48 -0.78 -8.69
N SER A 107 -26.64 -1.77 -8.36
CA SER A 107 -26.87 -2.80 -7.37
C SER A 107 -25.56 -3.19 -6.71
N TYR A 108 -25.65 -3.84 -5.54
CA TYR A 108 -24.46 -4.39 -4.87
C TYR A 108 -23.68 -5.38 -5.77
N VAL A 109 -24.40 -6.26 -6.49
CA VAL A 109 -23.78 -7.20 -7.43
C VAL A 109 -23.02 -6.46 -8.55
N ALA A 110 -23.60 -5.40 -9.10
CA ALA A 110 -22.94 -4.59 -10.12
C ALA A 110 -21.66 -3.92 -9.58
N LEU A 111 -21.70 -3.38 -8.35
CA LEU A 111 -20.53 -2.83 -7.67
C LEU A 111 -19.42 -3.88 -7.53
N VAL A 112 -19.76 -5.09 -7.05
CA VAL A 112 -18.82 -6.21 -6.90
C VAL A 112 -18.21 -6.58 -8.25
N VAL A 113 -19.03 -6.84 -9.27
CA VAL A 113 -18.54 -7.28 -10.59
C VAL A 113 -17.62 -6.22 -11.21
N LEU A 114 -17.99 -4.95 -11.17
CA LEU A 114 -17.18 -3.86 -11.73
C LEU A 114 -15.82 -3.77 -11.03
N LEU A 115 -15.80 -3.79 -9.69
CA LEU A 115 -14.56 -3.75 -8.92
C LEU A 115 -13.67 -4.96 -9.21
N LEU A 116 -14.23 -6.16 -9.29
CA LEU A 116 -13.49 -7.38 -9.65
C LEU A 116 -12.89 -7.29 -11.06
N CYS A 117 -13.69 -6.83 -12.04
CA CYS A 117 -13.22 -6.64 -13.41
C CYS A 117 -12.06 -5.64 -13.51
N GLY A 118 -11.98 -4.66 -12.62
CA GLY A 118 -10.93 -3.65 -12.62
C GLY A 118 -9.76 -3.92 -11.65
N ALA A 119 -9.81 -4.97 -10.82
CA ALA A 119 -8.83 -5.23 -9.78
C ALA A 119 -7.38 -5.43 -10.30
N TRP A 120 -7.23 -5.94 -11.51
CA TRP A 120 -5.92 -6.09 -12.18
C TRP A 120 -5.21 -4.75 -12.42
N CYS A 121 -5.96 -3.64 -12.55
CA CYS A 121 -5.39 -2.30 -12.75
C CYS A 121 -4.53 -1.87 -11.55
N ASN A 122 -4.99 -2.21 -10.32
CA ASN A 122 -4.24 -1.96 -9.10
C ASN A 122 -2.86 -2.64 -9.15
N VAL A 123 -2.83 -3.92 -9.49
CA VAL A 123 -1.59 -4.70 -9.57
C VAL A 123 -0.67 -4.16 -10.65
N MET A 124 -1.22 -3.87 -11.84
CA MET A 124 -0.44 -3.36 -12.96
C MET A 124 0.19 -2.01 -12.64
N GLY A 125 -0.56 -1.10 -11.99
CA GLY A 125 -0.04 0.19 -11.52
C GLY A 125 1.07 0.04 -10.47
N GLN A 126 0.90 -0.87 -9.52
CA GLN A 126 1.89 -1.18 -8.50
C GLN A 126 3.19 -1.74 -9.10
N LEU A 127 3.08 -2.76 -9.96
CA LEU A 127 4.23 -3.45 -10.55
C LEU A 127 4.96 -2.57 -11.57
N SER A 128 4.24 -1.83 -12.41
CA SER A 128 4.86 -0.90 -13.37
C SER A 128 5.62 0.23 -12.66
N SER A 129 5.06 0.75 -11.55
CA SER A 129 5.73 1.75 -10.72
C SER A 129 6.99 1.20 -10.04
N ASN A 130 6.92 -0.03 -9.51
CA ASN A 130 8.09 -0.72 -8.93
C ASN A 130 9.19 -0.93 -9.98
N LEU A 131 8.81 -1.37 -11.20
CA LEU A 131 9.75 -1.56 -12.30
C LEU A 131 10.41 -0.25 -12.71
N THR A 132 9.64 0.84 -12.79
CA THR A 132 10.15 2.17 -13.10
C THR A 132 11.20 2.61 -12.08
N LEU A 133 10.90 2.48 -10.79
CA LEU A 133 11.83 2.86 -9.72
C LEU A 133 13.09 1.99 -9.73
N ALA A 134 12.94 0.67 -9.79
CA ALA A 134 14.05 -0.26 -9.76
C ALA A 134 15.06 -0.05 -10.90
N ARG A 135 14.60 0.42 -12.06
CA ARG A 135 15.42 0.61 -13.26
C ARG A 135 15.94 2.04 -13.47
N SER A 136 15.29 3.05 -12.85
CA SER A 136 15.59 4.46 -13.10
C SER A 136 16.25 5.18 -11.93
N VAL A 137 16.27 4.56 -10.73
CA VAL A 137 16.79 5.20 -9.52
C VAL A 137 18.12 4.55 -9.12
N PRO A 138 19.19 5.34 -8.86
CA PRO A 138 20.45 4.83 -8.34
C PRO A 138 20.28 4.12 -6.99
N ALA A 139 21.09 3.09 -6.74
CA ALA A 139 21.01 2.24 -5.56
C ALA A 139 21.03 3.02 -4.22
N HIS A 140 21.82 4.11 -4.14
CA HIS A 140 21.95 4.94 -2.93
C HIS A 140 20.71 5.80 -2.63
N ARG A 141 19.75 5.94 -3.58
CA ARG A 141 18.49 6.67 -3.40
C ARG A 141 17.25 5.76 -3.47
N MET A 142 17.46 4.46 -3.57
CA MET A 142 16.38 3.50 -3.75
C MET A 142 15.48 3.42 -2.52
N GLY A 143 16.05 3.48 -1.31
CA GLY A 143 15.29 3.48 -0.05
C GLY A 143 14.29 4.62 0.04
N LEU A 144 14.74 5.85 -0.16
CA LEU A 144 13.88 7.04 -0.17
C LEU A 144 12.83 6.97 -1.28
N SER A 145 13.21 6.51 -2.48
CA SER A 145 12.28 6.43 -3.61
C SER A 145 11.17 5.40 -3.40
N PHE A 146 11.46 4.25 -2.80
CA PHE A 146 10.44 3.29 -2.38
C PHE A 146 9.59 3.82 -1.21
N GLY A 147 10.20 4.53 -0.25
CA GLY A 147 9.49 5.23 0.82
C GLY A 147 8.46 6.23 0.27
N VAL A 148 8.90 7.08 -0.67
CA VAL A 148 8.04 8.05 -1.37
C VAL A 148 6.93 7.33 -2.15
N LYS A 149 7.24 6.24 -2.88
CA LYS A 149 6.23 5.47 -3.61
C LYS A 149 5.16 4.88 -2.67
N GLN A 150 5.53 4.47 -1.47
CA GLN A 150 4.56 3.97 -0.48
C GLN A 150 3.62 5.07 0.04
N ALA A 151 3.89 6.33 -0.24
CA ALA A 151 2.96 7.44 0.01
C ALA A 151 1.72 7.40 -0.90
N ALA A 152 1.71 6.59 -1.95
CA ALA A 152 0.59 6.46 -2.88
C ALA A 152 -0.72 6.00 -2.21
N ILE A 153 -0.63 5.08 -1.23
CA ILE A 153 -1.82 4.59 -0.52
C ILE A 153 -2.42 5.68 0.37
N PRO A 154 -1.65 6.37 1.25
CA PRO A 154 -2.17 7.54 1.96
C PRO A 154 -2.69 8.65 1.03
N ALA A 155 -2.08 8.87 -0.13
CA ALA A 155 -2.59 9.81 -1.10
C ALA A 155 -3.96 9.41 -1.66
N ALA A 156 -4.17 8.11 -1.93
CA ALA A 156 -5.47 7.60 -2.36
C ALA A 156 -6.54 7.74 -1.26
N THR A 157 -6.22 7.39 -0.01
CA THR A 157 -7.15 7.53 1.12
C THR A 157 -7.43 8.99 1.47
N LEU A 158 -6.46 9.89 1.29
CA LEU A 158 -6.65 11.34 1.42
C LEU A 158 -7.66 11.85 0.40
N LEU A 159 -7.46 11.52 -0.88
CA LEU A 159 -8.41 11.90 -1.95
C LEU A 159 -9.79 11.31 -1.70
N ALA A 160 -9.86 10.05 -1.25
CA ALA A 160 -11.12 9.39 -0.92
C ALA A 160 -11.83 10.05 0.27
N GLY A 161 -11.10 10.43 1.31
CA GLY A 161 -11.65 11.15 2.46
C GLY A 161 -12.20 12.53 2.11
N LEU A 162 -11.46 13.30 1.31
CA LEU A 162 -11.88 14.62 0.81
C LEU A 162 -13.09 14.52 -0.12
N ALA A 163 -13.21 13.43 -0.89
CA ALA A 163 -14.33 13.24 -1.81
C ALA A 163 -15.68 13.16 -1.09
N VAL A 164 -15.72 12.78 0.20
CA VAL A 164 -16.96 12.71 0.96
C VAL A 164 -17.58 14.11 1.14
N PRO A 165 -16.96 15.06 1.88
CA PRO A 165 -17.54 16.38 2.08
C PRO A 165 -17.56 17.23 0.82
N ALA A 166 -16.55 17.13 -0.04
CA ALA A 166 -16.42 18.01 -1.19
C ALA A 166 -17.32 17.64 -2.37
N VAL A 167 -17.64 16.35 -2.53
CA VAL A 167 -18.35 15.86 -3.71
C VAL A 167 -19.56 14.99 -3.34
N ALA A 168 -19.37 13.94 -2.53
CA ALA A 168 -20.43 12.95 -2.35
C ALA A 168 -21.68 13.51 -1.62
N LEU A 169 -21.47 14.40 -0.66
CA LEU A 169 -22.54 15.05 0.09
C LEU A 169 -23.20 16.21 -0.68
N THR A 170 -22.57 16.74 -1.73
CA THR A 170 -23.06 17.88 -2.51
C THR A 170 -23.75 17.45 -3.81
N VAL A 171 -23.04 16.65 -4.62
CA VAL A 171 -23.50 16.22 -5.98
C VAL A 171 -23.63 14.70 -6.12
N GLY A 172 -23.42 13.96 -5.04
CA GLY A 172 -23.59 12.51 -4.98
C GLY A 172 -22.32 11.70 -5.23
N TRP A 173 -22.32 10.46 -4.73
CA TRP A 173 -21.17 9.55 -4.78
C TRP A 173 -20.77 9.16 -6.21
N ARG A 174 -21.71 9.16 -7.16
CA ARG A 174 -21.43 8.88 -8.58
C ARG A 174 -20.48 9.92 -9.17
N CYS A 175 -20.67 11.19 -8.82
CA CYS A 175 -19.79 12.27 -9.25
C CYS A 175 -18.38 12.14 -8.66
N ALA A 176 -18.24 11.60 -7.44
CA ALA A 176 -16.93 11.34 -6.85
C ALA A 176 -16.13 10.31 -7.67
N TYR A 177 -16.75 9.23 -8.14
CA TYR A 177 -16.12 8.30 -9.06
C TYR A 177 -15.84 8.94 -10.43
N GLY A 178 -16.74 9.77 -10.97
CA GLY A 178 -16.53 10.50 -12.21
C GLY A 178 -15.29 11.43 -12.15
N ILE A 179 -15.17 12.19 -11.06
CA ILE A 179 -13.98 13.05 -10.82
C ILE A 179 -12.74 12.18 -10.64
N GLY A 180 -12.84 11.07 -9.91
CA GLY A 180 -11.76 10.09 -9.77
C GLY A 180 -11.28 9.56 -11.12
N ALA A 181 -12.20 9.29 -12.06
CA ALA A 181 -11.87 8.88 -13.42
C ALA A 181 -11.09 9.97 -14.17
N LEU A 182 -11.50 11.23 -14.06
CA LEU A 182 -10.80 12.36 -14.67
C LEU A 182 -9.40 12.56 -14.07
N LEU A 183 -9.26 12.45 -12.75
CA LEU A 183 -7.97 12.52 -12.07
C LEU A 183 -7.05 11.37 -12.50
N ALA A 184 -7.59 10.15 -12.66
CA ALA A 184 -6.84 9.03 -13.20
C ALA A 184 -6.37 9.30 -14.64
N LEU A 185 -7.22 9.85 -15.52
CA LEU A 185 -6.78 10.25 -16.86
C LEU A 185 -5.70 11.33 -16.81
N ALA A 186 -5.81 12.32 -15.92
CA ALA A 186 -4.75 13.31 -15.71
C ALA A 186 -3.43 12.68 -15.28
N ALA A 187 -3.45 11.55 -14.56
CA ALA A 187 -2.24 10.81 -14.19
C ALA A 187 -1.45 10.26 -15.39
N LEU A 188 -2.03 10.22 -16.62
CA LEU A 188 -1.30 9.88 -17.85
C LEU A 188 -0.11 10.81 -18.11
N PHE A 189 -0.20 12.07 -17.72
CA PHE A 189 0.91 13.03 -17.84
C PHE A 189 2.10 12.70 -16.93
N ALA A 190 1.86 11.96 -15.86
CA ALA A 190 2.88 11.51 -14.92
C ALA A 190 3.49 10.13 -15.29
N CYS A 191 2.90 9.40 -16.25
CA CYS A 191 3.42 8.12 -16.70
C CYS A 191 4.82 8.24 -17.30
N PRO A 192 5.70 7.23 -17.16
CA PRO A 192 7.03 7.21 -17.77
C PRO A 192 6.97 7.47 -19.27
N ARG A 193 7.91 8.29 -19.78
CA ARG A 193 8.01 8.60 -21.22
C ARG A 193 8.88 7.61 -21.98
N THR A 194 9.81 6.97 -21.27
CA THR A 194 10.75 5.99 -21.83
C THR A 194 10.74 4.75 -20.94
N ASP A 195 10.97 3.58 -21.53
CA ASP A 195 11.16 2.36 -20.77
C ASP A 195 12.57 2.35 -20.18
N ALA A 196 12.66 1.97 -18.92
CA ALA A 196 13.92 1.81 -18.26
C ALA A 196 14.64 0.53 -18.76
N ARG A 197 15.98 0.56 -18.82
CA ARG A 197 16.82 -0.56 -19.29
C ARG A 197 16.55 -1.83 -18.47
N PRO A 198 16.61 -3.03 -19.09
CA PRO A 198 16.49 -4.30 -18.37
C PRO A 198 17.54 -4.40 -17.25
N ALA A 199 17.10 -4.68 -16.03
CA ALA A 199 18.03 -5.01 -14.95
C ALA A 199 18.58 -6.43 -15.15
N ALA A 200 19.87 -6.63 -14.81
CA ALA A 200 20.45 -7.97 -14.78
C ALA A 200 19.66 -8.84 -13.77
N ARG A 201 19.36 -10.09 -14.18
CA ARG A 201 18.71 -11.07 -13.30
C ARG A 201 19.63 -11.34 -12.12
N THR A 202 19.26 -10.91 -10.92
CA THR A 202 19.95 -11.30 -9.69
C THR A 202 19.70 -12.77 -9.42
N GLY A 203 20.80 -13.54 -9.23
CA GLY A 203 20.73 -14.98 -9.04
C GLY A 203 19.95 -15.41 -7.78
N SER A 204 19.64 -16.70 -7.70
CA SER A 204 19.05 -17.35 -6.52
C SER A 204 20.12 -17.51 -5.41
N GLY A 205 20.36 -16.45 -4.64
CA GLY A 205 21.25 -16.51 -3.47
C GLY A 205 20.55 -17.18 -2.27
N ASP A 206 21.35 -17.67 -1.32
CA ASP A 206 20.85 -18.19 -0.04
C ASP A 206 20.08 -17.11 0.73
N ARG A 207 18.89 -17.46 1.20
CA ARG A 207 17.92 -16.56 1.87
C ARG A 207 17.41 -17.20 3.14
N ALA A 208 17.19 -16.37 4.14
CA ALA A 208 16.54 -16.77 5.39
C ALA A 208 15.02 -17.01 5.21
N THR A 209 14.64 -17.98 4.35
CA THR A 209 13.25 -18.19 3.91
C THR A 209 12.27 -18.32 5.08
N ALA A 210 12.63 -19.09 6.13
CA ALA A 210 11.78 -19.25 7.31
C ALA A 210 11.56 -17.91 8.05
N ALA A 211 12.61 -17.12 8.23
CA ALA A 211 12.51 -15.81 8.86
C ALA A 211 11.66 -14.84 8.02
N LEU A 212 11.83 -14.85 6.68
CA LEU A 212 11.03 -14.06 5.76
C LEU A 212 9.57 -14.50 5.73
N ALA A 213 9.27 -15.78 5.88
CA ALA A 213 7.90 -16.28 5.99
C ALA A 213 7.21 -15.78 7.27
N VAL A 214 7.92 -15.78 8.42
CA VAL A 214 7.41 -15.21 9.68
C VAL A 214 7.16 -13.70 9.54
N ILE A 215 8.09 -12.96 8.93
CA ILE A 215 7.91 -11.52 8.65
C ILE A 215 6.76 -11.30 7.67
N GLY A 216 6.61 -12.18 6.68
CA GLY A 216 5.49 -12.15 5.73
C GLY A 216 4.15 -12.34 6.42
N ALA A 217 4.03 -13.32 7.33
CA ALA A 217 2.83 -13.52 8.15
C ALA A 217 2.52 -12.31 9.02
N ALA A 218 3.55 -11.76 9.71
CA ALA A 218 3.40 -10.52 10.48
C ALA A 218 2.90 -9.36 9.61
N SER A 219 3.51 -9.19 8.42
CA SER A 219 3.11 -8.17 7.47
C SER A 219 1.68 -8.36 6.96
N GLY A 220 1.24 -9.61 6.81
CA GLY A 220 -0.13 -9.95 6.44
C GLY A 220 -1.13 -9.48 7.49
N LEU A 221 -0.89 -9.80 8.76
CA LEU A 221 -1.72 -9.33 9.87
C LEU A 221 -1.78 -7.80 9.91
N ALA A 222 -0.61 -7.13 9.85
CA ALA A 222 -0.56 -5.67 9.82
C ALA A 222 -1.25 -5.07 8.60
N ALA A 223 -1.14 -5.69 7.42
CA ALA A 223 -1.78 -5.21 6.20
C ALA A 223 -3.31 -5.37 6.26
N GLY A 224 -3.80 -6.48 6.84
CA GLY A 224 -5.22 -6.70 7.03
C GLY A 224 -5.85 -5.63 7.92
N THR A 225 -5.24 -5.34 9.08
CA THR A 225 -5.71 -4.30 10.00
C THR A 225 -5.63 -2.90 9.37
N ALA A 226 -4.54 -2.61 8.65
CA ALA A 226 -4.35 -1.33 7.99
C ALA A 226 -5.34 -1.11 6.82
N THR A 227 -5.63 -2.16 6.05
CA THR A 227 -6.64 -2.11 4.99
C THR A 227 -8.03 -1.88 5.58
N ALA A 228 -8.38 -2.60 6.66
CA ALA A 228 -9.64 -2.40 7.37
C ALA A 228 -9.77 -0.95 7.88
N LEU A 229 -8.70 -0.36 8.42
CA LEU A 229 -8.68 1.04 8.85
C LEU A 229 -9.05 1.99 7.71
N GLY A 230 -8.39 1.86 6.54
CA GLY A 230 -8.66 2.73 5.39
C GLY A 230 -10.05 2.57 4.77
N ILE A 231 -10.68 1.41 4.94
CA ILE A 231 -11.97 1.08 4.33
C ILE A 231 -13.14 1.39 5.27
N PHE A 232 -13.02 1.04 6.56
CA PHE A 232 -14.15 1.08 7.49
C PHE A 232 -14.18 2.30 8.42
N LEU A 233 -13.14 3.15 8.41
CA LEU A 233 -13.07 4.30 9.33
C LEU A 233 -14.29 5.23 9.19
N VAL A 234 -14.66 5.58 7.96
CA VAL A 234 -15.80 6.49 7.69
C VAL A 234 -17.10 5.88 8.18
N ALA A 235 -17.38 4.61 7.83
CA ALA A 235 -18.57 3.90 8.29
C ALA A 235 -18.61 3.80 9.82
N SER A 236 -17.50 3.46 10.46
CA SER A 236 -17.37 3.38 11.92
C SER A 236 -17.58 4.72 12.63
N ALA A 237 -17.12 5.82 12.05
CA ALA A 237 -17.32 7.16 12.60
C ALA A 237 -18.79 7.60 12.49
N VAL A 238 -19.44 7.30 11.37
CA VAL A 238 -20.87 7.60 11.15
C VAL A 238 -21.76 6.75 12.05
N ASP A 239 -21.43 5.47 12.26
CA ASP A 239 -22.12 4.59 13.20
C ASP A 239 -22.14 5.15 14.65
N ARG A 240 -21.12 5.95 15.02
CA ARG A 240 -21.05 6.66 16.31
C ARG A 240 -21.82 7.99 16.33
N GLY A 241 -22.55 8.33 15.26
CA GLY A 241 -23.29 9.59 15.13
C GLY A 241 -22.44 10.78 14.64
N ILE A 242 -21.22 10.57 14.15
CA ILE A 242 -20.40 11.62 13.55
C ILE A 242 -20.92 11.92 12.15
N ASP A 243 -21.04 13.22 11.82
CA ASP A 243 -21.44 13.66 10.50
C ASP A 243 -20.56 13.01 9.39
N PRO A 244 -21.16 12.53 8.29
CA PRO A 244 -20.41 11.87 7.22
C PRO A 244 -19.28 12.72 6.62
N GLY A 245 -19.46 14.04 6.55
CA GLY A 245 -18.42 14.95 6.07
C GLY A 245 -17.22 15.00 7.03
N LEU A 246 -17.50 15.11 8.35
CA LEU A 246 -16.45 15.05 9.37
C LEU A 246 -15.78 13.67 9.40
N ALA A 247 -16.52 12.60 9.22
CA ALA A 247 -15.95 11.25 9.12
C ALA A 247 -14.97 11.11 7.92
N GLY A 248 -15.32 11.70 6.77
CA GLY A 248 -14.41 11.79 5.61
C GLY A 248 -13.15 12.62 5.93
N LEU A 249 -13.30 13.73 6.67
CA LEU A 249 -12.15 14.53 7.11
C LEU A 249 -11.27 13.78 8.13
N MET A 250 -11.81 12.88 8.97
CA MET A 250 -11.00 12.00 9.83
C MET A 250 -10.12 11.05 9.00
N LEU A 251 -10.65 10.50 7.91
CA LEU A 251 -9.85 9.69 6.97
C LEU A 251 -8.77 10.53 6.30
N THR A 252 -9.08 11.77 5.93
CA THR A 252 -8.11 12.73 5.38
C THR A 252 -7.01 13.04 6.38
N LEU A 253 -7.35 13.37 7.64
CA LEU A 253 -6.41 13.63 8.73
C LEU A 253 -5.46 12.43 8.92
N GLY A 254 -6.02 11.23 9.06
CA GLY A 254 -5.24 10.00 9.20
C GLY A 254 -4.28 9.80 8.04
N SER A 255 -4.74 10.08 6.82
CA SER A 255 -3.93 9.96 5.60
C SER A 255 -2.75 10.94 5.57
N VAL A 256 -2.98 12.20 5.97
CA VAL A 256 -1.90 13.22 6.11
C VAL A 256 -0.88 12.78 7.15
N VAL A 257 -1.34 12.31 8.31
CA VAL A 257 -0.45 11.79 9.37
C VAL A 257 0.34 10.58 8.87
N GLY A 258 -0.33 9.61 8.24
CA GLY A 258 0.32 8.42 7.69
C GLY A 258 1.36 8.74 6.62
N LEU A 259 1.08 9.72 5.75
CA LEU A 259 2.03 10.23 4.75
C LEU A 259 3.25 10.84 5.43
N SER A 260 3.03 11.74 6.40
CA SER A 260 4.10 12.45 7.13
C SER A 260 5.00 11.48 7.89
N VAL A 261 4.43 10.52 8.60
CA VAL A 261 5.20 9.52 9.35
C VAL A 261 5.97 8.57 8.42
N ARG A 262 5.44 8.21 7.25
CA ARG A 262 6.19 7.42 6.26
C ARG A 262 7.40 8.16 5.71
N MET A 263 7.28 9.45 5.44
CA MET A 263 8.42 10.29 5.04
C MET A 263 9.45 10.38 6.16
N LEU A 264 9.01 10.59 7.40
CA LEU A 264 9.86 10.61 8.59
C LEU A 264 10.58 9.27 8.81
N HIS A 265 9.87 8.14 8.68
CA HIS A 265 10.47 6.81 8.78
C HIS A 265 11.52 6.57 7.68
N GLY A 266 11.27 7.02 6.45
CA GLY A 266 12.25 6.93 5.36
C GLY A 266 13.51 7.74 5.66
N TRP A 267 13.36 8.99 6.12
CA TRP A 267 14.48 9.86 6.48
C TRP A 267 15.28 9.30 7.68
N LEU A 268 14.60 8.85 8.74
CA LEU A 268 15.25 8.25 9.90
C LEU A 268 15.95 6.92 9.54
N ALA A 269 15.44 6.18 8.56
CA ALA A 269 16.05 4.92 8.11
C ALA A 269 17.42 5.15 7.48
N ASP A 270 17.59 6.23 6.72
CA ASP A 270 18.87 6.58 6.10
C ASP A 270 19.91 7.04 7.15
N MET A 271 19.46 7.60 8.27
CA MET A 271 20.34 8.03 9.37
C MET A 271 20.72 6.89 10.34
N ARG A 272 20.07 5.74 10.30
CA ARG A 272 20.28 4.63 11.23
C ARG A 272 21.06 3.49 10.57
N SER A 273 22.07 3.01 11.26
CA SER A 273 22.89 1.88 10.80
C SER A 273 22.17 0.52 10.85
N GLY A 274 21.05 0.39 11.60
CA GLY A 274 20.33 -0.88 11.75
C GLY A 274 19.10 -0.79 12.65
N GLY A 275 18.52 -1.94 12.96
CA GLY A 275 17.37 -2.04 13.88
C GLY A 275 16.01 -1.71 13.26
N HIS A 276 15.91 -1.53 11.96
CA HIS A 276 14.70 -1.10 11.26
C HIS A 276 13.48 -2.00 11.53
N VAL A 277 13.66 -3.33 11.55
CA VAL A 277 12.57 -4.28 11.86
C VAL A 277 12.06 -4.11 13.30
N ALA A 278 12.95 -3.74 14.26
CA ALA A 278 12.51 -3.45 15.63
C ALA A 278 11.70 -2.15 15.70
N VAL A 279 12.06 -1.14 14.91
CA VAL A 279 11.26 0.10 14.80
C VAL A 279 9.89 -0.20 14.23
N VAL A 280 9.80 -1.03 13.18
CA VAL A 280 8.51 -1.50 12.64
C VAL A 280 7.69 -2.18 13.73
N ALA A 281 8.26 -3.12 14.48
CA ALA A 281 7.55 -3.80 15.56
C ALA A 281 7.07 -2.84 16.66
N GLY A 282 7.90 -1.89 17.06
CA GLY A 282 7.53 -0.85 18.02
C GLY A 282 6.40 0.06 17.52
N SER A 283 6.45 0.46 16.24
CA SER A 283 5.38 1.22 15.60
C SER A 283 4.06 0.46 15.57
N LEU A 284 4.09 -0.84 15.22
CA LEU A 284 2.89 -1.69 15.23
C LEU A 284 2.30 -1.82 16.64
N ALA A 285 3.15 -2.05 17.65
CA ALA A 285 2.71 -2.15 19.05
C ALA A 285 2.08 -0.84 19.55
N ALA A 286 2.69 0.30 19.25
CA ALA A 286 2.13 1.61 19.60
C ALA A 286 0.86 1.92 18.79
N GLY A 287 0.82 1.53 17.51
CA GLY A 287 -0.34 1.65 16.64
C GLY A 287 -1.55 0.83 17.14
N ALA A 288 -1.31 -0.30 17.81
CA ALA A 288 -2.38 -1.07 18.45
C ALA A 288 -3.15 -0.25 19.48
N GLY A 289 -2.48 0.65 20.22
CA GLY A 289 -3.13 1.62 21.09
C GLY A 289 -4.08 2.54 20.34
N GLY A 290 -3.72 2.94 19.12
CA GLY A 290 -4.61 3.70 18.24
C GLY A 290 -5.88 2.92 17.88
N PHE A 291 -5.76 1.64 17.52
CA PHE A 291 -6.93 0.79 17.24
C PHE A 291 -7.81 0.59 18.48
N LEU A 292 -7.23 0.46 19.68
CA LEU A 292 -8.02 0.41 20.92
C LEU A 292 -8.80 1.72 21.16
N LEU A 293 -8.19 2.87 20.91
CA LEU A 293 -8.89 4.14 21.02
C LEU A 293 -10.03 4.29 19.99
N LEU A 294 -9.89 3.66 18.82
CA LEU A 294 -11.00 3.54 17.86
C LEU A 294 -12.16 2.68 18.39
N ALA A 295 -11.98 1.83 19.39
CA ALA A 295 -13.04 1.09 20.05
C ALA A 295 -13.74 1.89 21.14
N VAL A 296 -13.10 2.92 21.69
CA VAL A 296 -13.64 3.73 22.79
C VAL A 296 -14.62 4.79 22.26
N PRO A 297 -15.75 5.04 22.93
CA PRO A 297 -16.68 6.10 22.53
C PRO A 297 -16.08 7.50 22.73
N GLY A 298 -16.61 8.47 21.99
CA GLY A 298 -16.22 9.88 22.08
C GLY A 298 -15.27 10.35 20.98
N THR A 299 -15.49 11.60 20.54
CA THR A 299 -14.71 12.23 19.45
C THR A 299 -13.22 12.39 19.76
N PRO A 300 -12.78 12.75 20.99
CA PRO A 300 -11.35 12.85 21.29
C PRO A 300 -10.63 11.50 21.13
N ALA A 301 -11.22 10.40 21.61
CA ALA A 301 -10.66 9.06 21.45
C ALA A 301 -10.55 8.67 19.96
N LEU A 302 -11.56 9.00 19.15
CA LEU A 302 -11.53 8.77 17.71
C LEU A 302 -10.38 9.54 17.05
N VAL A 303 -10.22 10.85 17.31
CA VAL A 303 -9.18 11.68 16.71
C VAL A 303 -7.78 11.17 17.06
N VAL A 304 -7.51 10.91 18.34
CA VAL A 304 -6.22 10.38 18.80
C VAL A 304 -6.01 8.98 18.24
N GLY A 305 -7.06 8.14 18.22
CA GLY A 305 -7.03 6.80 17.63
C GLY A 305 -6.65 6.83 16.16
N VAL A 306 -7.25 7.73 15.37
CA VAL A 306 -6.92 7.94 13.94
C VAL A 306 -5.45 8.33 13.77
N VAL A 307 -4.98 9.30 14.53
CA VAL A 307 -3.57 9.78 14.45
C VAL A 307 -2.59 8.64 14.74
N LEU A 308 -2.82 7.87 15.81
CA LEU A 308 -1.94 6.77 16.18
C LEU A 308 -2.05 5.58 15.23
N ALA A 309 -3.26 5.19 14.81
CA ALA A 309 -3.46 4.05 13.93
C ALA A 309 -2.87 4.29 12.53
N PHE A 310 -3.09 5.46 11.93
CA PHE A 310 -2.48 5.81 10.63
C PHE A 310 -0.99 6.09 10.75
N GLY A 311 -0.56 6.84 11.78
CA GLY A 311 0.83 7.24 11.96
C GLY A 311 1.74 6.08 12.34
N LEU A 312 1.33 5.23 13.26
CA LEU A 312 2.16 4.14 13.78
C LEU A 312 1.69 2.77 13.28
N GLY A 313 0.38 2.55 13.19
CA GLY A 313 -0.18 1.28 12.73
C GLY A 313 -0.05 1.04 11.23
N TRP A 314 -0.03 2.06 10.41
CA TRP A 314 0.01 1.91 8.93
C TRP A 314 1.25 2.52 8.24
N ALA A 315 2.17 3.17 8.93
CA ALA A 315 3.34 3.78 8.28
C ALA A 315 4.51 2.80 8.01
N TRP A 316 4.44 1.57 8.47
CA TRP A 316 5.49 0.56 8.46
C TRP A 316 5.95 0.04 7.08
N PRO A 317 5.15 0.01 5.95
CA PRO A 317 5.52 -0.76 4.76
C PRO A 317 6.82 -0.32 4.10
N GLY A 318 7.07 0.99 4.01
CA GLY A 318 8.30 1.52 3.40
C GLY A 318 9.55 1.12 4.17
N LEU A 319 9.51 1.29 5.50
CA LEU A 319 10.62 0.94 6.38
C LEU A 319 10.90 -0.57 6.39
N LEU A 320 9.86 -1.40 6.35
CA LEU A 320 10.02 -2.85 6.31
C LEU A 320 10.62 -3.30 4.97
N GLN A 321 10.15 -2.78 3.84
CA GLN A 321 10.72 -3.12 2.52
C GLN A 321 12.20 -2.75 2.46
N PHE A 322 12.59 -1.57 2.94
CA PHE A 322 13.98 -1.17 3.06
C PHE A 322 14.80 -2.15 3.91
N ALA A 323 14.27 -2.53 5.09
CA ALA A 323 14.93 -3.46 5.99
C ALA A 323 15.15 -4.84 5.36
N VAL A 324 14.12 -5.37 4.68
CA VAL A 324 14.17 -6.70 4.02
C VAL A 324 15.20 -6.70 2.90
N VAL A 325 15.26 -5.69 2.06
CA VAL A 325 16.24 -5.55 0.98
C VAL A 325 17.66 -5.48 1.56
N ARG A 326 17.88 -4.66 2.58
CA ARG A 326 19.18 -4.47 3.21
C ARG A 326 19.70 -5.72 3.91
N LEU A 327 18.82 -6.52 4.51
CA LEU A 327 19.18 -7.75 5.23
C LEU A 327 19.34 -8.97 4.29
N ASN A 328 18.92 -8.86 3.03
CA ASN A 328 19.02 -9.94 2.03
C ASN A 328 19.67 -9.43 0.73
N PRO A 329 20.94 -8.96 0.77
CA PRO A 329 21.59 -8.32 -0.38
C PRO A 329 21.81 -9.28 -1.56
N SER A 330 21.91 -10.59 -1.30
CA SER A 330 22.10 -11.62 -2.34
C SER A 330 20.83 -11.95 -3.15
N ALA A 331 19.63 -11.68 -2.60
CA ALA A 331 18.35 -11.98 -3.25
C ALA A 331 17.22 -11.03 -2.82
N PRO A 332 17.38 -9.70 -2.99
CA PRO A 332 16.45 -8.71 -2.45
C PRO A 332 15.03 -8.83 -3.03
N ALA A 333 14.92 -9.08 -4.34
CA ALA A 333 13.63 -9.23 -5.01
C ALA A 333 12.86 -10.46 -4.50
N ALA A 334 13.53 -11.58 -4.32
CA ALA A 334 12.90 -12.79 -3.82
C ALA A 334 12.53 -12.67 -2.32
N ALA A 335 13.32 -11.96 -1.52
CA ALA A 335 13.00 -11.70 -0.13
C ALA A 335 11.76 -10.81 0.01
N THR A 336 11.67 -9.75 -0.78
CA THR A 336 10.50 -8.86 -0.79
C THR A 336 9.25 -9.55 -1.31
N SER A 337 9.36 -10.47 -2.28
CA SER A 337 8.23 -11.24 -2.80
C SER A 337 7.59 -12.13 -1.73
N ILE A 338 8.39 -12.78 -0.87
CA ILE A 338 7.85 -13.60 0.23
C ILE A 338 7.02 -12.74 1.20
N VAL A 339 7.54 -11.57 1.57
CA VAL A 339 6.81 -10.63 2.44
C VAL A 339 5.54 -10.10 1.77
N GLN A 340 5.60 -9.82 0.48
CA GLN A 340 4.47 -9.29 -0.29
C GLN A 340 3.31 -10.28 -0.39
N VAL A 341 3.57 -11.58 -0.47
CA VAL A 341 2.52 -12.61 -0.40
C VAL A 341 1.70 -12.47 0.88
N GLY A 342 2.39 -12.28 2.02
CA GLY A 342 1.70 -12.04 3.30
C GLY A 342 0.83 -10.78 3.23
N VAL A 343 1.35 -9.68 2.69
CA VAL A 343 0.59 -8.42 2.57
C VAL A 343 -0.69 -8.60 1.76
N TYR A 344 -0.64 -9.33 0.63
CA TYR A 344 -1.85 -9.61 -0.16
C TYR A 344 -2.83 -10.52 0.57
N ALA A 345 -2.34 -11.56 1.26
CA ALA A 345 -3.19 -12.42 2.06
C ALA A 345 -3.92 -11.64 3.17
N GLY A 346 -3.22 -10.70 3.82
CA GLY A 346 -3.82 -9.80 4.81
C GLY A 346 -4.85 -8.85 4.19
N GLY A 347 -4.54 -8.24 3.04
CA GLY A 347 -5.45 -7.38 2.30
C GLY A 347 -6.75 -8.09 1.88
N PHE A 348 -6.67 -9.41 1.61
CA PHE A 348 -7.83 -10.26 1.36
C PHE A 348 -8.59 -10.60 2.64
N ALA A 349 -7.93 -11.16 3.65
CA ALA A 349 -8.58 -11.69 4.85
C ALA A 349 -9.07 -10.59 5.81
N GLY A 350 -8.30 -9.50 5.95
CA GLY A 350 -8.58 -8.44 6.92
C GLY A 350 -9.97 -7.82 6.78
N PRO A 351 -10.35 -7.32 5.59
CA PRO A 351 -11.67 -6.73 5.37
C PRO A 351 -12.84 -7.70 5.60
N ILE A 352 -12.69 -9.00 5.28
CA ILE A 352 -13.73 -10.02 5.56
C ILE A 352 -13.92 -10.15 7.07
N VAL A 353 -12.84 -10.39 7.80
CA VAL A 353 -12.90 -10.57 9.24
C VAL A 353 -13.43 -9.32 9.94
N PHE A 354 -12.91 -8.16 9.57
CA PHE A 354 -13.37 -6.89 10.14
C PHE A 354 -14.83 -6.61 9.84
N GLY A 355 -15.26 -6.73 8.58
CA GLY A 355 -16.64 -6.48 8.16
C GLY A 355 -17.63 -7.43 8.83
N SER A 356 -17.28 -8.73 8.92
CA SER A 356 -18.09 -9.71 9.65
C SER A 356 -18.21 -9.38 11.14
N LEU A 357 -17.11 -9.04 11.80
CA LEU A 357 -17.13 -8.62 13.20
C LEU A 357 -17.96 -7.34 13.39
N ALA A 358 -17.80 -6.36 12.50
CA ALA A 358 -18.56 -5.11 12.58
C ALA A 358 -20.07 -5.34 12.44
N THR A 359 -20.49 -6.27 11.58
CA THR A 359 -21.89 -6.61 11.39
C THR A 359 -22.48 -7.37 12.59
N HIS A 360 -21.76 -8.36 13.15
CA HIS A 360 -22.33 -9.26 14.16
C HIS A 360 -22.05 -8.83 15.61
N ALA A 361 -20.93 -8.09 15.84
CA ALA A 361 -20.48 -7.68 17.17
C ALA A 361 -20.24 -6.17 17.32
N GLY A 362 -20.46 -5.40 16.23
CA GLY A 362 -20.29 -3.96 16.18
C GLY A 362 -18.83 -3.52 15.94
N PHE A 363 -18.68 -2.26 15.54
CA PHE A 363 -17.37 -1.65 15.25
C PHE A 363 -16.40 -1.65 16.45
N PRO A 364 -16.84 -1.41 17.72
CA PRO A 364 -15.92 -1.47 18.86
C PRO A 364 -15.23 -2.82 19.02
N ALA A 365 -15.96 -3.94 18.86
CA ALA A 365 -15.39 -5.28 18.89
C ALA A 365 -14.41 -5.50 17.73
N ALA A 366 -14.76 -5.08 16.52
CA ALA A 366 -13.91 -5.19 15.36
C ALA A 366 -12.58 -4.42 15.54
N TRP A 367 -12.62 -3.20 16.08
CA TRP A 367 -11.40 -2.42 16.37
C TRP A 367 -10.55 -3.05 17.49
N THR A 368 -11.18 -3.60 18.52
CA THR A 368 -10.47 -4.31 19.59
C THR A 368 -9.73 -5.53 19.06
N VAL A 369 -10.38 -6.34 18.22
CA VAL A 369 -9.74 -7.49 17.55
C VAL A 369 -8.58 -7.01 16.67
N ASN A 370 -8.75 -5.94 15.91
CA ASN A 370 -7.67 -5.36 15.10
C ASN A 370 -6.47 -4.92 15.96
N ALA A 371 -6.70 -4.35 17.15
CA ALA A 371 -5.63 -4.00 18.07
C ALA A 371 -4.86 -5.25 18.53
N VAL A 372 -5.56 -6.33 18.89
CA VAL A 372 -4.93 -7.60 19.27
C VAL A 372 -4.13 -8.18 18.11
N VAL A 373 -4.71 -8.22 16.91
CA VAL A 373 -4.02 -8.68 15.69
C VAL A 373 -2.75 -7.87 15.42
N MET A 374 -2.79 -6.56 15.64
CA MET A 374 -1.63 -5.69 15.48
C MET A 374 -0.53 -5.99 16.51
N LEU A 375 -0.88 -6.29 17.77
CA LEU A 375 0.08 -6.73 18.78
C LEU A 375 0.72 -8.08 18.42
N VAL A 376 -0.09 -9.04 17.94
CA VAL A 376 0.42 -10.34 17.44
C VAL A 376 1.37 -10.11 16.27
N SER A 377 1.03 -9.22 15.35
CA SER A 377 1.91 -8.83 14.24
C SER A 377 3.24 -8.25 14.74
N ALA A 378 3.21 -7.36 15.74
CA ALA A 378 4.41 -6.78 16.34
C ALA A 378 5.30 -7.86 16.98
N ALA A 379 4.72 -8.81 17.70
CA ALA A 379 5.43 -9.93 18.31
C ALA A 379 6.08 -10.84 17.25
N LEU A 380 5.34 -11.24 16.21
CA LEU A 380 5.87 -12.02 15.09
C LEU A 380 6.99 -11.28 14.34
N MET A 381 6.88 -9.95 14.19
CA MET A 381 7.93 -9.13 13.59
C MET A 381 9.25 -9.21 14.38
N LEU A 382 9.17 -9.22 15.74
CA LEU A 382 10.34 -9.40 16.59
C LEU A 382 10.91 -10.82 16.51
N VAL A 383 10.07 -11.85 16.42
CA VAL A 383 10.50 -13.24 16.19
C VAL A 383 11.24 -13.35 14.84
N GLY A 384 10.65 -12.87 13.77
CA GLY A 384 11.26 -12.86 12.44
C GLY A 384 12.61 -12.12 12.42
N ARG A 385 12.70 -10.98 13.13
CA ARG A 385 13.97 -10.26 13.31
C ARG A 385 15.04 -11.11 14.00
N ARG A 386 14.69 -11.81 15.09
CA ARG A 386 15.64 -12.69 15.80
C ARG A 386 16.13 -13.81 14.89
N MET A 387 15.23 -14.40 14.10
CA MET A 387 15.58 -15.45 13.13
C MET A 387 16.51 -14.93 12.02
N LEU A 388 16.28 -13.72 11.48
CA LEU A 388 17.15 -13.08 10.49
C LEU A 388 18.56 -12.85 11.04
N LEU A 389 18.67 -12.33 12.26
CA LEU A 389 19.96 -12.07 12.90
C LEU A 389 20.72 -13.37 13.19
N ALA A 390 20.04 -14.45 13.62
CA ALA A 390 20.62 -15.76 13.82
C ALA A 390 21.16 -16.35 12.50
N HIS A 391 20.39 -16.23 11.41
CA HIS A 391 20.83 -16.67 10.08
C HIS A 391 22.10 -15.91 9.61
N ALA A 392 22.12 -14.59 9.77
CA ALA A 392 23.27 -13.76 9.41
C ALA A 392 24.54 -14.14 10.19
N ARG A 393 24.42 -14.41 11.50
CA ARG A 393 25.57 -14.87 12.34
C ARG A 393 26.14 -16.20 11.85
N ARG A 394 25.28 -17.19 11.58
CA ARG A 394 25.71 -18.51 11.07
C ARG A 394 26.49 -18.39 9.75
N ARG A 395 26.06 -17.52 8.84
CA ARG A 395 26.78 -17.28 7.58
C ARG A 395 28.19 -16.72 7.81
N THR A 396 28.32 -15.77 8.73
CA THR A 396 29.63 -15.18 9.07
C THR A 396 30.61 -16.22 9.69
N GLU A 397 30.09 -17.10 10.55
CA GLU A 397 30.87 -18.18 11.16
C GLU A 397 31.29 -19.24 10.14
N SER A 398 30.38 -19.62 9.23
CA SER A 398 30.72 -20.58 8.15
C SER A 398 31.77 -20.02 7.17
N GLY A 399 31.65 -18.72 6.80
CA GLY A 399 32.63 -18.06 5.95
C GLY A 399 34.04 -17.99 6.60
N ARG A 400 34.12 -17.72 7.92
CA ARG A 400 35.39 -17.71 8.65
C ARG A 400 36.05 -19.09 8.74
N ARG A 401 35.25 -20.16 8.87
CA ARG A 401 35.80 -21.55 8.88
C ARG A 401 36.39 -21.96 7.54
N LEU A 402 35.81 -21.50 6.41
CA LEU A 402 36.30 -21.80 5.06
C LEU A 402 37.52 -20.97 4.67
N SER A 403 37.74 -19.80 5.27
CA SER A 403 38.91 -18.94 5.01
C SER A 403 40.09 -19.22 5.93
N GLY A 404 39.95 -20.08 6.96
CA GLY A 404 40.98 -20.48 7.91
C GLY A 404 41.51 -21.90 7.70
N SER A 405 41.04 -22.60 6.66
CA SER A 405 41.57 -23.87 6.15
C SER A 405 42.35 -23.65 4.83
#